data_c78be26b6191789ddfd40c65c0f26b59
#
_entry.id   c78be26b6191789ddfd40c65c0f26b59
#
_cell.length_a   1.000
_cell.length_b   1.000
_cell.length_c   1.000
_cell.angle_alpha   90.00
_cell.angle_beta   90.00
_cell.angle_gamma   90.00
#
_symmetry.space_group_name_H-M   'P 1'
#
loop_
_entity.id
_entity.type
_entity.pdbx_description
1 polymer ?
#
loop_
_entity_poly.entity_id
_entity_poly.type
_entity_poly.pdbx_seq_one_letter_code
_entity_poly.pdbx_strand_id
1 'polypeptide(L)'
;MCALSLAEDAMDTPADDPAAAEEAPAVQQSARDAFIDGIIETGRQLYVKANGKLQRAQYAGDIYVCKNFTVHVFRENCARFRMAEYPGVALKIPNNLPKEKCKPHSYGYCWEEVTAAEGNPFYIAAQFLYDSSLSKQENMEKALEFMRQVRRGDYFQMSAEYYYGVGAHSAIMIADYDPETDTVHWMDSNMAGEKRDGVRYGKVQFDAVKEISWWAEAFCKKTRGATIYRLRDDIILAEEPLPEEPLP
;
A
#
# COMPACT_ATOMS: atom_id res chain seq x y z
N MET A 1 92.85 7.89 9.16
CA MET A 1 91.46 8.20 9.49
C MET A 1 90.59 7.32 8.62
N CYS A 2 90.10 6.23 9.25
CA CYS A 2 89.26 5.26 8.57
C CYS A 2 87.81 5.72 8.63
N ALA A 3 87.12 5.77 7.48
CA ALA A 3 85.69 5.92 7.39
C ALA A 3 85.08 4.53 7.17
N LEU A 4 84.29 4.12 8.12
CA LEU A 4 83.40 2.89 8.05
C LEU A 4 82.17 3.21 7.26
N SER A 5 81.92 2.45 6.19
CA SER A 5 80.65 2.41 5.45
C SER A 5 79.72 1.40 6.11
N LEU A 6 78.56 1.84 6.54
CA LEU A 6 77.49 1.00 6.95
C LEU A 6 76.60 0.74 5.75
N ALA A 7 76.43 -0.53 5.37
CA ALA A 7 75.42 -1.01 4.43
C ALA A 7 74.03 -1.14 5.16
N GLU A 8 73.05 -0.45 4.66
CA GLU A 8 71.61 -0.65 5.06
C GLU A 8 71.01 -1.79 4.28
N ASP A 9 70.65 -2.83 4.99
CA ASP A 9 69.81 -3.92 4.49
C ASP A 9 68.36 -3.43 4.28
N ALA A 10 67.94 -3.35 3.04
CA ALA A 10 66.57 -3.10 2.70
C ALA A 10 65.74 -4.39 2.93
N MET A 11 64.93 -4.40 3.99
CA MET A 11 63.89 -5.44 4.17
C MET A 11 62.78 -5.22 3.14
N ASP A 12 62.68 -6.18 2.25
CA ASP A 12 61.58 -6.35 1.28
C ASP A 12 60.36 -6.79 2.06
N THR A 13 59.40 -5.89 2.27
CA THR A 13 58.05 -6.22 2.83
C THR A 13 57.19 -6.77 1.70
N PRO A 14 56.60 -7.97 1.84
CA PRO A 14 55.65 -8.46 0.86
C PRO A 14 54.41 -7.55 0.83
N ALA A 15 54.03 -7.11 -0.36
CA ALA A 15 52.82 -6.38 -0.62
C ALA A 15 51.62 -7.25 -0.20
N ASP A 16 50.88 -6.78 0.78
CA ASP A 16 49.54 -7.32 1.11
C ASP A 16 48.64 -7.18 -0.11
N ASP A 17 48.34 -8.31 -0.72
CA ASP A 17 47.33 -8.46 -1.76
C ASP A 17 45.96 -8.10 -1.12
N PRO A 18 45.22 -7.07 -1.57
CA PRO A 18 43.92 -6.77 -1.00
C PRO A 18 42.97 -7.94 -1.35
N ALA A 19 42.71 -8.76 -0.36
CA ALA A 19 41.71 -9.81 -0.44
C ALA A 19 40.46 -9.23 -1.12
N ALA A 20 40.09 -9.79 -2.29
CA ALA A 20 38.87 -9.47 -3.00
C ALA A 20 37.71 -9.58 -2.00
N ALA A 21 37.10 -8.46 -1.70
CA ALA A 21 35.89 -8.43 -0.90
C ALA A 21 34.82 -9.26 -1.66
N GLU A 22 34.52 -10.41 -1.11
CA GLU A 22 33.45 -11.29 -1.60
C GLU A 22 32.16 -10.48 -1.52
N GLU A 23 31.63 -9.99 -2.66
CA GLU A 23 30.36 -9.29 -2.70
C GLU A 23 29.29 -10.22 -2.12
N ALA A 24 28.67 -9.81 -1.02
CA ALA A 24 27.56 -10.52 -0.43
C ALA A 24 26.49 -10.73 -1.49
N PRO A 25 25.91 -11.95 -1.63
CA PRO A 25 24.90 -12.21 -2.64
C PRO A 25 23.75 -11.22 -2.49
N ALA A 26 23.42 -10.54 -3.59
CA ALA A 26 22.29 -9.61 -3.62
C ALA A 26 21.03 -10.38 -3.20
N VAL A 27 20.37 -9.92 -2.14
CA VAL A 27 19.12 -10.51 -1.67
C VAL A 27 18.10 -10.36 -2.80
N GLN A 28 17.68 -11.49 -3.38
CA GLN A 28 16.71 -11.47 -4.45
C GLN A 28 15.37 -10.97 -3.89
N GLN A 29 14.89 -9.86 -4.43
CA GLN A 29 13.61 -9.27 -4.05
C GLN A 29 12.48 -10.28 -4.26
N SER A 30 11.58 -10.41 -3.28
CA SER A 30 10.41 -11.29 -3.43
C SER A 30 9.45 -10.76 -4.50
N ALA A 31 8.71 -11.64 -5.17
CA ALA A 31 7.70 -11.22 -6.15
C ALA A 31 6.61 -10.36 -5.48
N ARG A 32 6.28 -10.64 -4.22
CA ARG A 32 5.37 -9.81 -3.43
C ARG A 32 5.90 -8.38 -3.25
N ASP A 33 7.17 -8.24 -2.90
CA ASP A 33 7.77 -6.90 -2.72
C ASP A 33 7.88 -6.16 -4.05
N ALA A 34 8.21 -6.86 -5.14
CA ALA A 34 8.19 -6.30 -6.48
C ALA A 34 6.79 -5.82 -6.90
N PHE A 35 5.73 -6.53 -6.48
CA PHE A 35 4.35 -6.10 -6.71
C PHE A 35 4.02 -4.84 -5.91
N ILE A 36 4.39 -4.80 -4.63
CA ILE A 36 4.22 -3.62 -3.77
C ILE A 36 4.95 -2.41 -4.34
N ASP A 37 6.19 -2.59 -4.78
CA ASP A 37 6.99 -1.52 -5.41
C ASP A 37 6.32 -0.99 -6.68
N GLY A 38 5.81 -1.88 -7.52
CA GLY A 38 5.06 -1.50 -8.71
C GLY A 38 3.82 -0.66 -8.40
N ILE A 39 3.03 -1.07 -7.39
CA ILE A 39 1.85 -0.33 -6.91
C ILE A 39 2.25 1.07 -6.44
N ILE A 40 3.28 1.16 -5.59
CA ILE A 40 3.75 2.43 -5.02
C ILE A 40 4.29 3.34 -6.13
N GLU A 41 5.07 2.79 -7.06
CA GLU A 41 5.64 3.55 -8.18
C GLU A 41 4.54 4.10 -9.10
N THR A 42 3.52 3.28 -9.41
CA THR A 42 2.36 3.74 -10.20
C THR A 42 1.64 4.91 -9.51
N GLY A 43 1.43 4.83 -8.20
CA GLY A 43 0.86 5.92 -7.41
C GLY A 43 1.73 7.18 -7.42
N ARG A 44 3.06 7.02 -7.31
CA ARG A 44 4.02 8.12 -7.42
C ARG A 44 3.96 8.81 -8.78
N GLN A 45 3.86 8.04 -9.87
CA GLN A 45 3.70 8.59 -11.22
C GLN A 45 2.42 9.40 -11.38
N LEU A 46 1.30 8.94 -10.82
CA LEU A 46 0.04 9.69 -10.81
C LEU A 46 0.17 11.00 -10.01
N TYR A 47 0.87 10.98 -8.88
CA TYR A 47 1.16 12.16 -8.08
C TYR A 47 1.99 13.17 -8.87
N VAL A 48 3.08 12.74 -9.51
CA VAL A 48 3.93 13.60 -10.36
C VAL A 48 3.13 14.17 -11.52
N LYS A 49 2.33 13.35 -12.20
CA LYS A 49 1.46 13.78 -13.31
C LYS A 49 0.42 14.81 -12.86
N ALA A 50 -0.15 14.66 -11.68
CA ALA A 50 -1.09 15.63 -11.11
C ALA A 50 -0.43 16.97 -10.80
N ASN A 51 0.88 17.00 -10.52
CA ASN A 51 1.70 18.19 -10.29
C ASN A 51 1.06 19.19 -9.31
N GLY A 52 0.52 18.70 -8.19
CA GLY A 52 -0.15 19.50 -7.17
C GLY A 52 -1.51 20.08 -7.60
N LYS A 53 -1.94 19.85 -8.85
CA LYS A 53 -3.23 20.33 -9.36
C LYS A 53 -4.36 19.42 -8.90
N LEU A 54 -5.52 20.04 -8.68
CA LEU A 54 -6.76 19.30 -8.41
C LEU A 54 -7.19 18.53 -9.66
N GLN A 55 -7.55 17.27 -9.47
CA GLN A 55 -8.02 16.36 -10.50
C GLN A 55 -9.52 16.12 -10.33
N ARG A 56 -10.25 15.99 -11.44
CA ARG A 56 -11.66 15.64 -11.37
C ARG A 56 -11.83 14.28 -10.69
N ALA A 57 -12.72 14.20 -9.72
CA ALA A 57 -12.92 13.04 -8.84
C ALA A 57 -14.42 12.74 -8.65
N GLN A 58 -15.15 12.58 -9.76
CA GLN A 58 -16.52 12.10 -9.77
C GLN A 58 -16.57 10.57 -9.71
N TYR A 59 -17.69 10.01 -9.22
CA TYR A 59 -17.78 8.56 -8.99
C TYR A 59 -17.77 7.71 -10.26
N ALA A 60 -18.21 8.21 -11.38
CA ALA A 60 -18.27 7.43 -12.63
C ALA A 60 -16.96 7.62 -13.43
N GLY A 61 -16.08 6.61 -13.40
CA GLY A 61 -14.94 6.47 -14.32
C GLY A 61 -13.70 7.29 -14.03
N ASP A 62 -13.74 8.29 -13.15
CA ASP A 62 -12.57 9.09 -12.83
C ASP A 62 -11.59 8.34 -11.92
N ILE A 63 -10.36 8.12 -12.38
CA ILE A 63 -9.31 7.41 -11.62
C ILE A 63 -8.90 8.13 -10.32
N TYR A 64 -9.23 9.39 -10.17
CA TYR A 64 -8.88 10.19 -9.00
C TYR A 64 -9.95 10.19 -7.90
N VAL A 65 -10.99 9.38 -8.00
CA VAL A 65 -11.82 8.99 -6.86
C VAL A 65 -11.02 8.03 -5.99
N CYS A 66 -11.01 8.20 -4.67
CA CYS A 66 -10.14 7.45 -3.75
C CYS A 66 -10.08 5.93 -4.04
N LYS A 67 -11.23 5.26 -4.13
CA LYS A 67 -11.27 3.83 -4.44
C LYS A 67 -10.83 3.52 -5.88
N ASN A 68 -11.15 4.37 -6.86
CA ASN A 68 -10.74 4.15 -8.24
C ASN A 68 -9.23 4.34 -8.41
N PHE A 69 -8.64 5.30 -7.67
CA PHE A 69 -7.20 5.49 -7.60
C PHE A 69 -6.49 4.24 -7.09
N THR A 70 -6.92 3.70 -5.95
CA THR A 70 -6.32 2.49 -5.37
C THR A 70 -6.48 1.28 -6.29
N VAL A 71 -7.65 1.10 -6.89
CA VAL A 71 -7.90 0.02 -7.85
C VAL A 71 -7.06 0.17 -9.11
N HIS A 72 -6.90 1.39 -9.62
CA HIS A 72 -6.08 1.65 -10.81
C HIS A 72 -4.63 1.24 -10.58
N VAL A 73 -4.01 1.65 -9.47
CA VAL A 73 -2.61 1.28 -9.21
C VAL A 73 -2.40 -0.22 -9.05
N PHE A 74 -3.39 -0.96 -8.51
CA PHE A 74 -3.34 -2.42 -8.49
C PHE A 74 -3.47 -3.01 -9.90
N ARG A 75 -4.44 -2.54 -10.67
CA ARG A 75 -4.72 -3.07 -12.02
C ARG A 75 -3.52 -2.93 -12.96
N GLU A 76 -2.84 -1.80 -12.93
CA GLU A 76 -1.65 -1.56 -13.76
C GLU A 76 -0.50 -2.54 -13.47
N ASN A 77 -0.54 -3.21 -12.31
CA ASN A 77 0.51 -4.13 -11.89
C ASN A 77 0.10 -5.60 -11.90
N CYS A 78 -1.20 -5.93 -11.95
CA CYS A 78 -1.70 -7.30 -11.79
C CYS A 78 -1.23 -8.28 -12.89
N ALA A 79 -1.06 -7.82 -14.13
CA ALA A 79 -0.78 -8.70 -15.28
C ALA A 79 0.49 -9.54 -15.13
N ARG A 80 1.47 -9.03 -14.39
CA ARG A 80 2.79 -9.65 -14.18
C ARG A 80 2.85 -10.66 -13.05
N PHE A 81 1.79 -10.81 -12.27
CA PHE A 81 1.81 -11.58 -11.02
C PHE A 81 0.68 -12.61 -10.96
N ARG A 82 0.93 -13.68 -10.23
CA ARG A 82 -0.01 -14.79 -9.97
C ARG A 82 0.08 -15.21 -8.52
N MET A 83 -0.91 -15.96 -8.08
CA MET A 83 -0.81 -16.73 -6.84
C MET A 83 -0.06 -18.03 -7.14
N ALA A 84 0.87 -18.44 -6.28
CA ALA A 84 1.66 -19.67 -6.48
C ALA A 84 0.79 -20.93 -6.59
N GLU A 85 -0.29 -20.97 -5.81
CA GLU A 85 -1.26 -22.08 -5.83
C GLU A 85 -2.12 -22.07 -7.11
N TYR A 86 -2.28 -20.91 -7.76
CA TYR A 86 -3.14 -20.72 -8.94
C TYR A 86 -2.39 -20.01 -10.08
N PRO A 87 -1.28 -20.59 -10.60
CA PRO A 87 -0.39 -19.90 -11.54
C PRO A 87 -1.05 -19.57 -12.90
N GLY A 88 -2.11 -20.30 -13.27
CA GLY A 88 -2.91 -20.05 -14.48
C GLY A 88 -4.02 -19.00 -14.31
N VAL A 89 -4.19 -18.41 -13.11
CA VAL A 89 -5.27 -17.46 -12.83
C VAL A 89 -4.70 -16.06 -12.71
N ALA A 90 -5.21 -15.12 -13.53
CA ALA A 90 -4.85 -13.70 -13.43
C ALA A 90 -5.31 -13.12 -12.09
N LEU A 91 -4.49 -12.23 -11.50
CA LEU A 91 -4.93 -11.50 -10.32
C LEU A 91 -6.12 -10.59 -10.68
N LYS A 92 -7.14 -10.64 -9.89
CA LYS A 92 -8.40 -9.90 -10.09
C LYS A 92 -8.63 -8.87 -8.99
N ILE A 93 -9.22 -7.77 -9.41
CA ILE A 93 -9.79 -6.79 -8.51
C ILE A 93 -11.27 -7.11 -8.35
N PRO A 94 -11.80 -7.25 -7.13
CA PRO A 94 -13.21 -7.56 -6.93
C PRO A 94 -14.10 -6.44 -7.48
N ASN A 95 -15.30 -6.80 -7.87
CA ASN A 95 -16.29 -5.84 -8.31
C ASN A 95 -16.68 -4.90 -7.17
N ASN A 96 -17.03 -3.67 -7.55
CA ASN A 96 -17.58 -2.72 -6.61
C ASN A 96 -18.94 -3.22 -6.11
N LEU A 97 -19.09 -3.32 -4.79
CA LEU A 97 -20.37 -3.72 -4.21
C LEU A 97 -21.44 -2.66 -4.41
N PRO A 98 -22.67 -3.06 -4.74
CA PRO A 98 -23.81 -2.18 -4.63
C PRO A 98 -24.00 -1.74 -3.17
N LYS A 99 -24.52 -0.53 -2.99
CA LYS A 99 -24.65 0.11 -1.66
C LYS A 99 -25.37 -0.77 -0.63
N GLU A 100 -26.36 -1.53 -1.09
CA GLU A 100 -27.21 -2.41 -0.26
C GLU A 100 -26.43 -3.60 0.33
N LYS A 101 -25.28 -3.95 -0.29
CA LYS A 101 -24.41 -5.03 0.16
C LYS A 101 -23.22 -4.55 0.99
N CYS A 102 -22.99 -3.23 1.09
CA CYS A 102 -21.90 -2.69 1.88
C CYS A 102 -22.10 -2.94 3.37
N LYS A 103 -21.08 -3.45 4.03
CA LYS A 103 -21.05 -3.67 5.47
C LYS A 103 -20.42 -2.46 6.19
N PRO A 104 -20.61 -2.30 7.51
CA PRO A 104 -20.01 -1.18 8.24
C PRO A 104 -18.51 -1.03 8.10
N HIS A 105 -17.77 -2.10 7.82
CA HIS A 105 -16.33 -2.12 7.68
C HIS A 105 -15.84 -2.25 6.23
N SER A 106 -16.76 -2.37 5.27
CA SER A 106 -16.40 -2.55 3.87
C SER A 106 -17.36 -1.77 2.97
N TYR A 107 -16.94 -0.60 2.57
CA TYR A 107 -17.66 0.20 1.59
C TYR A 107 -16.87 0.27 0.28
N GLY A 108 -17.52 -0.14 -0.82
CA GLY A 108 -16.91 -0.15 -2.13
C GLY A 108 -16.45 -1.54 -2.55
N TYR A 109 -15.17 -1.80 -2.64
CA TYR A 109 -14.64 -3.12 -3.01
C TYR A 109 -14.56 -4.03 -1.80
N CYS A 110 -15.24 -5.19 -1.86
CA CYS A 110 -15.14 -6.25 -0.87
C CYS A 110 -14.19 -7.34 -1.38
N TRP A 111 -12.95 -7.28 -0.95
CA TRP A 111 -11.94 -8.26 -1.35
C TRP A 111 -12.24 -9.66 -0.82
N GLU A 112 -12.97 -9.78 0.27
CA GLU A 112 -13.40 -11.06 0.85
C GLU A 112 -14.46 -11.81 0.02
N GLU A 113 -15.11 -11.17 -0.95
CA GLU A 113 -16.09 -11.82 -1.82
C GLU A 113 -15.47 -12.53 -3.02
N VAL A 114 -14.16 -12.38 -3.23
CA VAL A 114 -13.40 -13.07 -4.26
C VAL A 114 -12.35 -13.94 -3.59
N THR A 115 -12.33 -15.20 -3.91
CA THR A 115 -11.39 -16.16 -3.32
C THR A 115 -10.00 -16.08 -3.98
N ALA A 116 -8.98 -16.65 -3.34
CA ALA A 116 -7.65 -16.80 -3.95
C ALA A 116 -7.70 -17.58 -5.27
N ALA A 117 -8.53 -18.64 -5.33
CA ALA A 117 -8.75 -19.43 -6.56
C ALA A 117 -9.36 -18.63 -7.72
N GLU A 118 -10.04 -17.54 -7.41
CA GLU A 118 -10.57 -16.59 -8.38
C GLU A 118 -9.63 -15.43 -8.70
N GLY A 119 -8.43 -15.43 -8.11
CA GLY A 119 -7.38 -14.43 -8.38
C GLY A 119 -7.30 -13.29 -7.36
N ASN A 120 -7.95 -13.38 -6.20
CA ASN A 120 -7.82 -12.36 -5.16
C ASN A 120 -6.45 -12.48 -4.45
N PRO A 121 -5.54 -11.49 -4.60
CA PRO A 121 -4.23 -11.54 -3.97
C PRO A 121 -4.24 -11.05 -2.51
N PHE A 122 -5.40 -10.65 -1.98
CA PHE A 122 -5.52 -10.05 -0.65
C PHE A 122 -6.19 -10.98 0.35
N TYR A 123 -5.86 -10.77 1.60
CA TYR A 123 -6.61 -11.26 2.75
C TYR A 123 -6.86 -10.13 3.74
N ILE A 124 -7.83 -10.30 4.63
CA ILE A 124 -8.09 -9.36 5.71
C ILE A 124 -7.03 -9.55 6.78
N ALA A 125 -6.15 -8.57 6.94
CA ALA A 125 -5.11 -8.59 7.98
C ALA A 125 -5.67 -8.08 9.32
N ALA A 126 -6.52 -7.06 9.30
CA ALA A 126 -7.18 -6.51 10.47
C ALA A 126 -8.51 -5.83 10.10
N GLN A 127 -9.44 -5.84 11.05
CA GLN A 127 -10.69 -5.09 10.98
C GLN A 127 -10.96 -4.38 12.29
N PHE A 128 -11.48 -3.17 12.19
CA PHE A 128 -12.01 -2.42 13.31
C PHE A 128 -13.49 -2.10 13.08
N LEU A 129 -14.31 -2.32 14.10
CA LEU A 129 -15.69 -1.86 14.17
C LEU A 129 -15.90 -1.15 15.51
N TYR A 130 -16.57 -0.01 15.46
CA TYR A 130 -16.98 0.68 16.68
C TYR A 130 -17.98 -0.18 17.47
N ASP A 131 -17.64 -0.48 18.72
CA ASP A 131 -18.46 -1.25 19.63
C ASP A 131 -19.26 -0.32 20.56
N SER A 132 -20.56 -0.24 20.37
CA SER A 132 -21.45 0.62 21.19
C SER A 132 -21.60 0.15 22.63
N SER A 133 -21.13 -1.05 23.01
CA SER A 133 -21.11 -1.54 24.38
C SER A 133 -19.90 -1.01 25.17
N LEU A 134 -18.87 -0.51 24.48
CA LEU A 134 -17.66 0.04 25.07
C LEU A 134 -17.73 1.56 25.18
N SER A 135 -16.92 2.11 26.08
CA SER A 135 -16.69 3.55 26.17
C SER A 135 -16.02 4.08 24.89
N LYS A 136 -16.10 5.40 24.69
CA LYS A 136 -15.37 6.06 23.60
C LYS A 136 -13.86 5.86 23.70
N GLN A 137 -13.31 5.86 24.90
CA GLN A 137 -11.89 5.67 25.14
C GLN A 137 -11.44 4.25 24.76
N GLU A 138 -12.15 3.21 25.20
CA GLU A 138 -11.86 1.82 24.87
C GLU A 138 -11.95 1.57 23.35
N ASN A 139 -12.94 2.17 22.68
CA ASN A 139 -13.01 2.10 21.21
C ASN A 139 -11.80 2.79 20.55
N MET A 140 -11.35 3.94 21.08
CA MET A 140 -10.18 4.65 20.56
C MET A 140 -8.90 3.82 20.74
N GLU A 141 -8.70 3.18 21.89
CA GLU A 141 -7.56 2.30 22.17
C GLU A 141 -7.53 1.13 21.17
N LYS A 142 -8.68 0.50 20.90
CA LYS A 142 -8.80 -0.54 19.87
C LYS A 142 -8.53 -0.01 18.45
N ALA A 143 -8.94 1.20 18.15
CA ALA A 143 -8.69 1.82 16.86
C ALA A 143 -7.19 2.14 16.65
N LEU A 144 -6.50 2.57 17.71
CA LEU A 144 -5.05 2.78 17.67
C LEU A 144 -4.31 1.45 17.52
N GLU A 145 -4.71 0.41 18.26
CA GLU A 145 -4.14 -0.94 18.12
C GLU A 145 -4.33 -1.51 16.70
N PHE A 146 -5.49 -1.27 16.09
CA PHE A 146 -5.74 -1.60 14.70
C PHE A 146 -4.76 -0.88 13.76
N MET A 147 -4.51 0.42 13.94
CA MET A 147 -3.59 1.20 13.09
C MET A 147 -2.13 0.78 13.24
N ARG A 148 -1.70 0.30 14.40
CA ARG A 148 -0.34 -0.25 14.62
C ARG A 148 -0.04 -1.51 13.80
N GLN A 149 -1.06 -2.15 13.23
CA GLN A 149 -0.91 -3.32 12.37
C GLN A 149 -0.61 -2.98 10.91
N VAL A 150 -0.61 -1.71 10.55
CA VAL A 150 -0.33 -1.23 9.19
C VAL A 150 1.06 -1.67 8.74
N ARG A 151 1.14 -2.19 7.50
CA ARG A 151 2.38 -2.53 6.81
C ARG A 151 2.41 -1.94 5.40
N ARG A 152 3.59 -1.81 4.89
CA ARG A 152 3.84 -1.38 3.51
C ARG A 152 3.09 -2.28 2.52
N GLY A 153 2.37 -1.66 1.59
CA GLY A 153 1.57 -2.35 0.59
C GLY A 153 0.14 -2.69 1.04
N ASP A 154 -0.23 -2.39 2.29
CA ASP A 154 -1.59 -2.60 2.75
C ASP A 154 -2.57 -1.68 2.02
N TYR A 155 -3.68 -2.25 1.58
CA TYR A 155 -4.84 -1.52 1.13
C TYR A 155 -5.72 -1.23 2.34
N PHE A 156 -5.84 0.05 2.68
CA PHE A 156 -6.66 0.53 3.77
C PHE A 156 -8.00 1.02 3.25
N GLN A 157 -9.08 0.55 3.83
CA GLN A 157 -10.42 1.00 3.49
C GLN A 157 -11.17 1.42 4.74
N MET A 158 -11.56 2.67 4.79
CA MET A 158 -12.43 3.24 5.81
C MET A 158 -13.87 3.24 5.33
N SER A 159 -14.79 2.71 6.13
CA SER A 159 -16.21 2.71 5.81
C SER A 159 -16.86 4.09 5.96
N ALA A 160 -17.95 4.27 5.25
CA ALA A 160 -18.78 5.46 5.38
C ALA A 160 -19.70 5.39 6.61
N GLU A 161 -20.14 6.55 7.04
CA GLU A 161 -21.28 6.68 7.92
C GLU A 161 -22.53 6.28 7.14
N TYR A 162 -23.14 5.18 7.53
CA TYR A 162 -24.23 4.53 6.78
C TYR A 162 -23.83 4.13 5.33
N TYR A 163 -24.71 3.45 4.62
CA TYR A 163 -24.52 2.94 3.26
C TYR A 163 -24.44 4.04 2.17
N TYR A 164 -24.31 5.31 2.54
CA TYR A 164 -24.38 6.44 1.60
C TYR A 164 -23.04 6.97 1.10
N GLY A 165 -21.95 6.40 1.55
CA GLY A 165 -20.61 6.76 1.03
C GLY A 165 -20.02 8.06 1.55
N VAL A 166 -20.67 8.73 2.49
CA VAL A 166 -20.14 9.95 3.09
C VAL A 166 -19.06 9.59 4.10
N GLY A 167 -17.84 10.03 3.87
CA GLY A 167 -16.69 9.79 4.73
C GLY A 167 -15.98 8.46 4.50
N ALA A 168 -16.41 7.62 3.53
CA ALA A 168 -15.62 6.48 3.10
C ALA A 168 -14.33 6.95 2.42
N HIS A 169 -13.25 6.23 2.66
CA HIS A 169 -11.98 6.53 2.00
C HIS A 169 -11.15 5.27 1.78
N SER A 170 -10.35 5.29 0.74
CA SER A 170 -9.40 4.24 0.39
C SER A 170 -8.02 4.82 0.22
N ALA A 171 -7.01 4.17 0.77
CA ALA A 171 -5.61 4.55 0.68
C ALA A 171 -4.72 3.31 0.53
N ILE A 172 -3.47 3.51 0.14
CA ILE A 172 -2.45 2.49 0.14
C ILE A 172 -1.33 2.94 1.06
N MET A 173 -0.96 2.09 2.00
CA MET A 173 0.12 2.33 2.92
C MET A 173 1.46 2.10 2.23
N ILE A 174 2.34 3.08 2.24
CA ILE A 174 3.63 3.01 1.52
C ILE A 174 4.82 2.68 2.42
N ALA A 175 4.61 2.64 3.73
CA ALA A 175 5.56 2.18 4.73
C ALA A 175 4.85 1.38 5.82
N ASP A 176 5.60 0.65 6.62
CA ASP A 176 5.12 0.08 7.86
C ASP A 176 4.78 1.19 8.86
N TYR A 177 3.93 0.89 9.84
CA TYR A 177 3.74 1.75 11.00
C TYR A 177 5.09 2.01 11.68
N ASP A 178 5.37 3.28 11.96
CA ASP A 178 6.55 3.72 12.67
C ASP A 178 6.25 3.90 14.17
N PRO A 179 6.78 3.00 15.04
CA PRO A 179 6.57 3.10 16.48
C PRO A 179 7.35 4.22 17.17
N GLU A 180 8.39 4.79 16.53
CA GLU A 180 9.20 5.86 17.11
C GLU A 180 8.48 7.21 17.03
N THR A 181 7.73 7.42 15.95
CA THR A 181 6.99 8.66 15.69
C THR A 181 5.48 8.50 15.82
N ASP A 182 4.98 7.28 16.05
CA ASP A 182 3.56 6.91 16.09
C ASP A 182 2.81 7.30 14.80
N THR A 183 3.47 7.17 13.63
CA THR A 183 2.96 7.62 12.34
C THR A 183 2.78 6.50 11.33
N VAL A 184 1.96 6.79 10.31
CA VAL A 184 1.82 6.00 9.09
C VAL A 184 2.00 6.88 7.87
N HIS A 185 2.52 6.27 6.80
CA HIS A 185 2.76 6.88 5.50
C HIS A 185 1.84 6.28 4.45
N TRP A 186 1.18 7.11 3.64
CA TRP A 186 0.26 6.61 2.63
C TRP A 186 0.25 7.43 1.34
N MET A 187 -0.37 6.84 0.33
CA MET A 187 -0.79 7.53 -0.88
C MET A 187 -2.30 7.37 -1.09
N ASP A 188 -2.93 8.41 -1.59
CA ASP A 188 -4.35 8.42 -1.93
C ASP A 188 -4.71 9.47 -2.98
N SER A 189 -6.00 9.54 -3.28
CA SER A 189 -6.59 10.67 -4.00
C SER A 189 -7.93 11.04 -3.37
N ASN A 190 -8.30 12.32 -3.45
CA ASN A 190 -9.61 12.84 -3.05
C ASN A 190 -9.89 12.88 -1.52
N MET A 191 -8.91 12.61 -0.65
CA MET A 191 -9.07 12.90 0.78
C MET A 191 -9.06 14.42 1.00
N ALA A 192 -8.12 15.12 0.38
CA ALA A 192 -8.12 16.57 0.25
C ALA A 192 -8.70 16.97 -1.10
N GLY A 193 -9.55 18.00 -1.13
CA GLY A 193 -10.13 18.46 -2.38
C GLY A 193 -11.26 19.46 -2.15
N GLU A 194 -11.91 19.85 -3.25
CA GLU A 194 -12.98 20.83 -3.24
C GLU A 194 -14.11 20.47 -4.20
N LYS A 195 -15.22 21.17 -4.10
CA LYS A 195 -16.34 21.07 -5.03
C LYS A 195 -16.50 22.40 -5.77
N ARG A 196 -16.49 22.37 -7.13
CA ARG A 196 -16.71 23.51 -8.00
C ARG A 196 -17.89 23.20 -8.92
N ASP A 197 -18.88 24.06 -8.98
CA ASP A 197 -20.07 23.91 -9.85
C ASP A 197 -20.70 22.52 -9.80
N GLY A 198 -20.79 21.96 -8.60
CA GLY A 198 -21.33 20.62 -8.39
C GLY A 198 -20.35 19.48 -8.69
N VAL A 199 -19.22 19.74 -9.33
CA VAL A 199 -18.20 18.75 -9.67
C VAL A 199 -17.17 18.65 -8.54
N ARG A 200 -16.86 17.41 -8.11
CA ARG A 200 -15.80 17.18 -7.13
C ARG A 200 -14.44 17.08 -7.80
N TYR A 201 -13.47 17.73 -7.18
CA TYR A 201 -12.06 17.66 -7.53
C TYR A 201 -11.27 17.17 -6.31
N GLY A 202 -10.34 16.27 -6.52
CA GLY A 202 -9.48 15.70 -5.50
C GLY A 202 -8.02 16.02 -5.74
N LYS A 203 -7.26 16.10 -4.67
CA LYS A 203 -5.80 16.19 -4.71
C LYS A 203 -5.21 14.79 -4.59
N VAL A 204 -4.27 14.45 -5.47
CA VAL A 204 -3.44 13.25 -5.30
C VAL A 204 -2.41 13.54 -4.23
N GLN A 205 -2.24 12.63 -3.29
CA GLN A 205 -1.23 12.67 -2.24
C GLN A 205 -0.29 11.47 -2.39
N PHE A 206 0.98 11.70 -2.14
CA PHE A 206 2.01 10.67 -2.08
C PHE A 206 2.92 11.00 -0.92
N ASP A 207 3.28 9.98 -0.15
CA ASP A 207 4.05 10.09 1.10
C ASP A 207 3.42 11.09 2.09
N ALA A 208 2.10 11.03 2.20
CA ALA A 208 1.39 11.76 3.23
C ALA A 208 1.64 11.10 4.58
N VAL A 209 1.92 11.90 5.61
CA VAL A 209 2.31 11.42 6.95
C VAL A 209 1.37 12.00 8.01
N LYS A 210 0.89 11.15 8.90
CA LYS A 210 0.12 11.55 10.09
C LYS A 210 0.33 10.54 11.22
N GLU A 211 0.15 11.02 12.45
CA GLU A 211 -0.02 10.14 13.60
C GLU A 211 -1.23 9.22 13.40
N ILE A 212 -1.14 8.00 13.93
CA ILE A 212 -2.23 7.01 13.82
C ILE A 212 -3.51 7.50 14.48
N SER A 213 -3.43 8.38 15.47
CA SER A 213 -4.57 9.03 16.12
C SER A 213 -5.46 9.79 15.13
N TRP A 214 -4.86 10.48 14.15
CA TRP A 214 -5.60 11.20 13.13
C TRP A 214 -6.48 10.27 12.26
N TRP A 215 -5.96 9.10 11.91
CA TRP A 215 -6.74 8.08 11.19
C TRP A 215 -7.80 7.45 12.09
N ALA A 216 -7.42 7.08 13.33
CA ALA A 216 -8.34 6.48 14.29
C ALA A 216 -9.55 7.38 14.56
N GLU A 217 -9.35 8.68 14.74
CA GLU A 217 -10.44 9.65 14.89
C GLU A 217 -11.40 9.71 13.70
N ALA A 218 -10.92 9.42 12.49
CA ALA A 218 -11.74 9.44 11.29
C ALA A 218 -12.77 8.29 11.27
N PHE A 219 -12.40 7.08 11.71
CA PHE A 219 -13.24 5.89 11.63
C PHE A 219 -13.72 5.37 12.99
N CYS A 220 -13.14 5.77 14.12
CA CYS A 220 -13.60 5.40 15.47
C CYS A 220 -14.88 6.18 15.85
N LYS A 221 -15.95 5.92 15.11
CA LYS A 221 -17.26 6.56 15.29
C LYS A 221 -18.34 5.51 15.24
N LYS A 222 -19.43 5.73 15.98
CA LYS A 222 -20.60 4.85 15.94
C LYS A 222 -21.02 4.59 14.49
N THR A 223 -21.25 3.34 14.15
CA THR A 223 -21.58 2.85 12.80
C THR A 223 -20.48 2.88 11.76
N ARG A 224 -19.22 3.15 12.16
CA ARG A 224 -18.05 3.12 11.27
C ARG A 224 -17.07 2.03 11.63
N GLY A 225 -16.19 1.76 10.70
CA GLY A 225 -15.07 0.86 10.86
C GLY A 225 -14.02 1.05 9.76
N ALA A 226 -13.00 0.24 9.82
CA ALA A 226 -11.96 0.19 8.81
C ALA A 226 -11.45 -1.24 8.63
N THR A 227 -10.89 -1.53 7.47
CA THR A 227 -10.28 -2.82 7.14
C THR A 227 -8.91 -2.59 6.51
N ILE A 228 -7.95 -3.39 6.93
CA ILE A 228 -6.64 -3.52 6.29
C ILE A 228 -6.67 -4.82 5.48
N TYR A 229 -6.55 -4.68 4.17
CA TYR A 229 -6.35 -5.80 3.25
C TYR A 229 -4.85 -5.87 2.91
N ARG A 230 -4.27 -7.05 3.10
CA ARG A 230 -2.85 -7.30 2.89
C ARG A 230 -2.61 -8.29 1.79
N LEU A 231 -1.58 -8.03 0.97
CA LEU A 231 -1.16 -8.97 -0.06
C LEU A 231 -0.65 -10.27 0.56
N ARG A 232 -1.03 -11.39 -0.04
CA ARG A 232 -0.55 -12.72 0.35
C ARG A 232 0.95 -12.85 0.07
N ASP A 233 1.63 -13.70 0.82
CA ASP A 233 3.07 -13.91 0.68
C ASP A 233 3.42 -14.85 -0.50
N ASP A 234 2.45 -15.64 -0.97
CA ASP A 234 2.59 -16.63 -2.05
C ASP A 234 2.40 -16.04 -3.47
N ILE A 235 2.64 -14.76 -3.65
CA ILE A 235 2.64 -14.11 -4.95
C ILE A 235 3.94 -14.46 -5.71
N ILE A 236 3.80 -14.84 -6.99
CA ILE A 236 4.90 -15.16 -7.90
C ILE A 236 4.85 -14.28 -9.15
N LEU A 237 5.98 -14.13 -9.82
CA LEU A 237 6.02 -13.55 -11.16
C LEU A 237 5.43 -14.56 -12.17
N ALA A 238 4.62 -14.07 -13.09
CA ALA A 238 4.14 -14.87 -14.21
C ALA A 238 5.30 -15.19 -15.15
N GLU A 239 5.40 -16.43 -15.62
CA GLU A 239 6.39 -16.84 -16.63
C GLU A 239 6.11 -16.14 -17.98
N GLU A 240 4.82 -16.01 -18.32
CA GLU A 240 4.36 -15.21 -19.45
C GLU A 240 3.14 -14.36 -19.05
N PRO A 241 3.01 -13.13 -19.57
CA PRO A 241 1.80 -12.34 -19.35
C PRO A 241 0.62 -13.06 -20.05
N LEU A 242 -0.49 -13.27 -19.32
CA LEU A 242 -1.72 -13.69 -19.96
C LEU A 242 -2.19 -12.60 -20.94
N PRO A 243 -2.79 -12.98 -22.09
CA PRO A 243 -3.38 -12.01 -22.99
C PRO A 243 -4.40 -11.15 -22.22
N GLU A 244 -4.32 -9.84 -22.40
CA GLU A 244 -5.26 -8.90 -21.80
C GLU A 244 -6.68 -9.28 -22.27
N GLU A 245 -7.57 -9.63 -21.32
CA GLU A 245 -8.98 -9.72 -21.64
C GLU A 245 -9.46 -8.33 -22.07
N PRO A 246 -10.14 -8.20 -23.22
CA PRO A 246 -10.70 -6.92 -23.64
C PRO A 246 -11.64 -6.41 -22.54
N LEU A 247 -11.44 -5.16 -22.13
CA LEU A 247 -12.29 -4.50 -21.13
C LEU A 247 -13.74 -4.51 -21.63
N PRO A 248 -14.71 -4.87 -20.77
CA PRO A 248 -16.13 -4.82 -21.09
C PRO A 248 -16.64 -3.38 -21.30
#